data_71f910b7fb9c4bea652d4b45763c5f4b
#
_entry.id   71f910b7fb9c4bea652d4b45763c5f4b
#
_cell.length_a   1.000
_cell.length_b   1.000
_cell.length_c   1.000
_cell.angle_alpha   90.00
_cell.angle_beta   90.00
_cell.angle_gamma   90.00
#
_symmetry.space_group_name_H-M   'P 1'
#
loop_
_entity.id
_entity.type
_entity.pdbx_description
1 polymer ?
#
loop_
_entity_poly.entity_id
_entity_poly.type
_entity_poly.pdbx_seq_one_letter_code
_entity_poly.pdbx_strand_id
1 'polypeptide(L)'
;MTTTREASAIAKKQLALRELHWPGKETWLWHRTRHKGFTTIPKTMPLIMKIMDEMTKGAPVSSTYLTLWCHTWDNSFAVLNQPAELAHASGFGGQRGEHTWATRMKKLQELKFIDLRPGKSGPMGNAIIWNPHFILRWHHSIRTPGLTQGSYAALVETALELGVNDMLVDWVPVPPDYVPPAVVVPPPPPPPPVPGAQTGTGDA
;
A
#
# COMPACT_ATOMS: atom_id res chain seq x y z
N MET A 1 -19.45 -16.09 -4.02
CA MET A 1 -18.39 -16.96 -3.42
C MET A 1 -18.31 -18.25 -4.21
N THR A 2 -17.18 -18.53 -4.86
CA THR A 2 -16.95 -19.82 -5.54
C THR A 2 -16.90 -20.91 -4.49
N THR A 3 -17.73 -21.93 -4.60
CA THR A 3 -17.72 -23.03 -3.65
C THR A 3 -16.41 -23.83 -3.76
N THR A 4 -15.98 -24.51 -2.71
CA THR A 4 -14.79 -25.38 -2.72
C THR A 4 -14.85 -26.41 -3.86
N ARG A 5 -16.03 -26.86 -4.21
CA ARG A 5 -16.29 -27.80 -5.31
C ARG A 5 -16.06 -27.16 -6.69
N GLU A 6 -16.48 -25.92 -6.89
CA GLU A 6 -16.27 -25.17 -8.14
C GLU A 6 -14.79 -24.83 -8.32
N ALA A 7 -14.10 -24.38 -7.27
CA ALA A 7 -12.65 -24.12 -7.29
C ALA A 7 -11.87 -25.41 -7.66
N SER A 8 -12.28 -26.57 -7.14
CA SER A 8 -11.70 -27.85 -7.49
C SER A 8 -11.96 -28.24 -8.96
N ALA A 9 -13.15 -27.94 -9.50
CA ALA A 9 -13.48 -28.19 -10.90
C ALA A 9 -12.68 -27.31 -11.87
N ILE A 10 -12.51 -26.02 -11.53
CA ILE A 10 -11.66 -25.09 -12.30
C ILE A 10 -10.20 -25.55 -12.28
N ALA A 11 -9.68 -25.93 -11.13
CA ALA A 11 -8.30 -26.41 -11.01
C ALA A 11 -8.07 -27.68 -11.84
N LYS A 12 -9.02 -28.61 -11.89
CA LYS A 12 -8.94 -29.82 -12.74
C LYS A 12 -8.91 -29.47 -14.22
N LYS A 13 -9.76 -28.53 -14.68
CA LYS A 13 -9.77 -28.08 -16.07
C LYS A 13 -8.44 -27.41 -16.45
N GLN A 14 -7.90 -26.55 -15.59
CA GLN A 14 -6.61 -25.89 -15.80
C GLN A 14 -5.46 -26.91 -15.90
N LEU A 15 -5.49 -27.93 -15.02
CA LEU A 15 -4.50 -29.00 -15.04
C LEU A 15 -4.54 -29.80 -16.35
N ALA A 16 -5.76 -30.18 -16.80
CA ALA A 16 -5.94 -30.89 -18.06
C ALA A 16 -5.47 -30.07 -19.27
N LEU A 17 -5.79 -28.77 -19.29
CA LEU A 17 -5.35 -27.86 -20.36
C LEU A 17 -3.82 -27.70 -20.35
N ARG A 18 -3.22 -27.60 -19.17
CA ARG A 18 -1.76 -27.56 -19.02
C ARG A 18 -1.10 -28.83 -19.60
N GLU A 19 -1.62 -29.99 -19.22
CA GLU A 19 -1.06 -31.26 -19.68
C GLU A 19 -1.24 -31.46 -21.19
N LEU A 20 -2.33 -30.94 -21.76
CA LEU A 20 -2.52 -30.93 -23.21
C LEU A 20 -1.45 -30.12 -23.95
N HIS A 21 -1.09 -28.94 -23.42
CA HIS A 21 -0.12 -28.03 -24.06
C HIS A 21 1.35 -28.36 -23.73
N TRP A 22 1.61 -28.91 -22.55
CA TRP A 22 2.97 -29.19 -22.05
C TRP A 22 3.05 -30.57 -21.40
N PRO A 23 2.88 -31.65 -22.18
CA PRO A 23 2.88 -33.00 -21.62
C PRO A 23 4.24 -33.36 -21.01
N GLY A 24 4.20 -34.05 -19.88
CA GLY A 24 5.40 -34.57 -19.22
C GLY A 24 6.36 -33.52 -18.66
N LYS A 25 5.94 -32.28 -18.44
CA LYS A 25 6.79 -31.21 -17.90
C LYS A 25 6.67 -31.01 -16.38
N GLU A 26 5.92 -31.86 -15.69
CA GLU A 26 5.60 -31.74 -14.25
C GLU A 26 6.81 -31.52 -13.35
N THR A 27 7.94 -32.16 -13.64
CA THR A 27 9.17 -32.06 -12.83
C THR A 27 9.85 -30.68 -12.89
N TRP A 28 9.55 -29.89 -13.93
CA TRP A 28 10.10 -28.55 -14.13
C TRP A 28 9.21 -27.45 -13.55
N LEU A 29 8.01 -27.81 -13.10
CA LEU A 29 7.06 -26.84 -12.60
C LEU A 29 7.26 -26.58 -11.12
N TRP A 30 7.14 -25.33 -10.73
CA TRP A 30 7.12 -24.96 -9.33
C TRP A 30 5.77 -25.29 -8.70
N HIS A 31 5.80 -25.98 -7.54
CA HIS A 31 4.62 -26.35 -6.78
C HIS A 31 4.74 -25.95 -5.33
N ARG A 32 3.80 -25.18 -4.83
CA ARG A 32 3.74 -24.77 -3.43
C ARG A 32 3.82 -25.94 -2.44
N THR A 33 3.25 -27.09 -2.77
CA THR A 33 3.24 -28.27 -1.90
C THR A 33 4.52 -29.07 -1.92
N ARG A 34 5.38 -28.89 -2.94
CA ARG A 34 6.63 -29.62 -3.11
C ARG A 34 7.86 -28.76 -2.81
N HIS A 35 7.74 -27.45 -2.92
CA HIS A 35 8.85 -26.51 -2.75
C HIS A 35 8.63 -25.64 -1.52
N LYS A 36 9.73 -25.30 -0.83
CA LYS A 36 9.74 -24.40 0.33
C LYS A 36 10.24 -23.02 -0.08
N GLY A 37 10.23 -22.07 0.85
CA GLY A 37 10.77 -20.73 0.61
C GLY A 37 9.83 -19.86 -0.23
N PHE A 38 8.53 -19.91 0.02
CA PHE A 38 7.54 -19.03 -0.59
C PHE A 38 6.79 -18.25 0.49
N THR A 39 6.21 -17.13 0.09
CA THR A 39 5.24 -16.38 0.88
C THR A 39 3.93 -16.21 0.09
N THR A 40 2.86 -15.82 0.75
CA THR A 40 1.59 -15.52 0.11
C THR A 40 1.46 -14.01 -0.09
N ILE A 41 1.04 -13.59 -1.27
CA ILE A 41 0.76 -12.20 -1.60
C ILE A 41 -0.66 -12.06 -2.16
N PRO A 42 -1.34 -10.93 -1.97
CA PRO A 42 -2.64 -10.69 -2.60
C PRO A 42 -2.55 -10.79 -4.12
N LYS A 43 -3.54 -11.38 -4.76
CA LYS A 43 -3.60 -11.43 -6.24
C LYS A 43 -3.70 -10.04 -6.88
N THR A 44 -4.14 -9.07 -6.12
CA THR A 44 -4.18 -7.64 -6.50
C THR A 44 -2.83 -6.93 -6.40
N MET A 45 -1.79 -7.60 -5.90
CA MET A 45 -0.46 -7.00 -5.68
C MET A 45 0.11 -6.25 -6.89
N PRO A 46 0.01 -6.74 -8.14
CA PRO A 46 0.51 -5.99 -9.29
C PRO A 46 -0.14 -4.61 -9.46
N LEU A 47 -1.45 -4.49 -9.21
CA LEU A 47 -2.17 -3.20 -9.26
C LEU A 47 -1.80 -2.31 -8.08
N ILE A 48 -1.67 -2.87 -6.88
CA ILE A 48 -1.21 -2.16 -5.68
C ILE A 48 0.17 -1.54 -5.93
N MET A 49 1.12 -2.33 -6.44
CA MET A 49 2.47 -1.87 -6.76
C MET A 49 2.48 -0.75 -7.81
N LYS A 50 1.69 -0.91 -8.88
CA LYS A 50 1.51 0.13 -9.91
C LYS A 50 1.02 1.44 -9.30
N ILE A 51 -0.01 1.39 -8.46
CA ILE A 51 -0.56 2.57 -7.78
C ILE A 51 0.49 3.22 -6.86
N MET A 52 1.24 2.43 -6.09
CA MET A 52 2.31 2.95 -5.24
C MET A 52 3.35 3.74 -6.05
N ASP A 53 3.75 3.24 -7.22
CA ASP A 53 4.73 3.89 -8.08
C ASP A 53 4.14 5.14 -8.75
N GLU A 54 2.86 5.16 -9.09
CA GLU A 54 2.15 6.37 -9.55
C GLU A 54 2.12 7.45 -8.47
N MET A 55 1.89 7.09 -7.21
CA MET A 55 1.91 8.01 -6.07
C MET A 55 3.31 8.52 -5.72
N THR A 56 4.36 7.82 -6.16
CA THR A 56 5.76 8.11 -5.84
C THR A 56 6.58 8.42 -7.09
N LYS A 57 6.04 9.21 -8.02
CA LYS A 57 6.71 9.57 -9.28
C LYS A 57 8.18 9.96 -9.08
N GLY A 58 9.07 9.35 -9.88
CA GLY A 58 10.53 9.57 -9.79
C GLY A 58 11.24 8.83 -8.65
N ALA A 59 10.48 8.17 -7.78
CA ALA A 59 11.01 7.43 -6.64
C ALA A 59 10.22 6.13 -6.37
N PRO A 60 10.10 5.19 -7.35
CA PRO A 60 9.27 4.02 -7.23
C PRO A 60 9.63 3.19 -5.99
N VAL A 61 8.59 2.68 -5.31
CA VAL A 61 8.72 1.95 -4.05
C VAL A 61 8.27 0.50 -4.14
N SER A 62 7.68 0.10 -5.25
CA SER A 62 7.06 -1.21 -5.44
C SER A 62 8.01 -2.37 -5.22
N SER A 63 9.23 -2.31 -5.76
CA SER A 63 10.25 -3.36 -5.57
C SER A 63 10.66 -3.51 -4.10
N THR A 64 10.83 -2.39 -3.37
CA THR A 64 11.12 -2.40 -1.94
C THR A 64 9.96 -3.02 -1.16
N TYR A 65 8.72 -2.67 -1.51
CA TYR A 65 7.54 -3.22 -0.87
C TYR A 65 7.39 -4.72 -1.10
N LEU A 66 7.60 -5.19 -2.33
CA LEU A 66 7.56 -6.63 -2.64
C LEU A 66 8.67 -7.39 -1.91
N THR A 67 9.87 -6.82 -1.81
CA THR A 67 10.97 -7.41 -1.04
C THR A 67 10.58 -7.58 0.43
N LEU A 68 9.92 -6.59 1.04
CA LEU A 68 9.41 -6.72 2.41
C LEU A 68 8.39 -7.85 2.54
N TRP A 69 7.45 -7.97 1.61
CA TRP A 69 6.49 -9.08 1.58
C TRP A 69 7.17 -10.44 1.54
N CYS A 70 8.27 -10.56 0.79
CA CYS A 70 9.07 -11.79 0.73
C CYS A 70 9.81 -12.11 2.04
N HIS A 71 9.94 -11.14 2.95
CA HIS A 71 10.58 -11.30 4.27
C HIS A 71 9.58 -11.37 5.42
N THR A 72 8.28 -11.33 5.14
CA THR A 72 7.24 -11.50 6.15
C THR A 72 6.69 -12.94 6.16
N TRP A 73 6.18 -13.32 7.31
CA TRP A 73 5.32 -14.47 7.48
C TRP A 73 3.85 -14.00 7.59
N ASP A 74 2.94 -14.90 7.91
CA ASP A 74 1.50 -14.60 8.02
C ASP A 74 1.13 -13.51 9.06
N ASN A 75 2.09 -13.07 9.87
CA ASN A 75 1.94 -12.01 10.87
C ASN A 75 2.26 -10.59 10.37
N SER A 76 2.55 -10.43 9.08
CA SER A 76 2.89 -9.13 8.46
C SER A 76 4.06 -8.39 9.13
N PHE A 77 4.94 -9.09 9.82
CA PHE A 77 6.09 -8.55 10.52
C PHE A 77 7.40 -9.01 9.88
N ALA A 78 8.34 -8.09 9.69
CA ALA A 78 9.68 -8.35 9.17
C ALA A 78 10.75 -7.78 10.10
N VAL A 79 11.81 -8.58 10.32
CA VAL A 79 13.04 -8.14 10.99
C VAL A 79 14.07 -7.78 9.93
N LEU A 80 14.57 -6.53 9.96
CA LEU A 80 15.41 -5.94 8.92
C LEU A 80 16.88 -5.95 9.36
N ASN A 81 17.45 -7.14 9.55
CA ASN A 81 18.81 -7.29 10.09
C ASN A 81 19.92 -7.06 9.06
N GLN A 82 19.61 -7.11 7.77
CA GLN A 82 20.57 -7.10 6.67
C GLN A 82 20.18 -6.04 5.62
N PRO A 83 20.30 -4.72 5.92
CA PRO A 83 19.86 -3.65 5.03
C PRO A 83 20.51 -3.71 3.64
N ALA A 84 21.80 -4.10 3.55
CA ALA A 84 22.50 -4.24 2.29
C ALA A 84 21.89 -5.31 1.38
N GLU A 85 21.54 -6.46 1.95
CA GLU A 85 20.91 -7.55 1.21
C GLU A 85 19.49 -7.18 0.76
N LEU A 86 18.72 -6.52 1.64
CA LEU A 86 17.38 -6.02 1.33
C LEU A 86 17.41 -4.96 0.23
N ALA A 87 18.40 -4.07 0.27
CA ALA A 87 18.62 -3.09 -0.79
C ALA A 87 18.93 -3.77 -2.13
N HIS A 88 19.86 -4.72 -2.12
CA HIS A 88 20.21 -5.49 -3.31
C HIS A 88 19.01 -6.26 -3.87
N ALA A 89 18.25 -6.96 -3.03
CA ALA A 89 17.05 -7.68 -3.41
C ALA A 89 15.95 -6.75 -3.96
N SER A 90 15.91 -5.49 -3.49
CA SER A 90 15.01 -4.44 -4.00
C SER A 90 15.49 -3.79 -5.31
N GLY A 91 16.62 -4.23 -5.88
CA GLY A 91 17.19 -3.71 -7.12
C GLY A 91 18.14 -2.52 -6.93
N PHE A 92 18.55 -2.20 -5.70
CA PHE A 92 19.49 -1.12 -5.41
C PHE A 92 20.89 -1.66 -5.12
N GLY A 93 21.76 -1.62 -6.12
CA GLY A 93 23.18 -2.00 -6.01
C GLY A 93 24.13 -0.82 -5.82
N GLY A 94 25.41 -1.14 -5.56
CA GLY A 94 26.50 -0.17 -5.46
C GLY A 94 26.55 0.61 -4.14
N GLN A 95 27.47 1.56 -4.05
CA GLN A 95 27.78 2.28 -2.79
C GLN A 95 26.60 3.05 -2.16
N ARG A 96 25.61 3.46 -2.95
CA ARG A 96 24.41 4.19 -2.48
C ARG A 96 23.18 3.31 -2.35
N GLY A 97 23.29 1.99 -2.56
CA GLY A 97 22.16 1.06 -2.56
C GLY A 97 21.36 1.11 -1.28
N GLU A 98 22.00 0.97 -0.13
CA GLU A 98 21.36 1.03 1.18
C GLU A 98 20.69 2.39 1.46
N HIS A 99 21.33 3.49 1.09
CA HIS A 99 20.78 4.83 1.27
C HIS A 99 19.50 5.01 0.43
N THR A 100 19.53 4.54 -0.82
CA THR A 100 18.37 4.58 -1.72
C THR A 100 17.24 3.73 -1.16
N TRP A 101 17.53 2.50 -0.74
CA TRP A 101 16.57 1.61 -0.11
C TRP A 101 15.96 2.25 1.16
N ALA A 102 16.78 2.79 2.05
CA ALA A 102 16.32 3.48 3.26
C ALA A 102 15.37 4.65 2.94
N THR A 103 15.65 5.39 1.86
CA THR A 103 14.76 6.46 1.38
C THR A 103 13.41 5.90 0.91
N ARG A 104 13.40 4.75 0.19
CA ARG A 104 12.16 4.09 -0.23
C ARG A 104 11.36 3.56 0.96
N MET A 105 12.04 3.01 1.97
CA MET A 105 11.41 2.56 3.22
C MET A 105 10.70 3.70 3.96
N LYS A 106 11.36 4.85 4.09
CA LYS A 106 10.73 6.05 4.66
C LYS A 106 9.53 6.51 3.85
N LYS A 107 9.63 6.45 2.52
CA LYS A 107 8.52 6.82 1.64
C LYS A 107 7.31 5.88 1.80
N LEU A 108 7.53 4.58 1.94
CA LEU A 108 6.48 3.61 2.25
C LEU A 108 5.83 3.90 3.62
N GLN A 109 6.62 4.31 4.62
CA GLN A 109 6.10 4.70 5.93
C GLN A 109 5.30 6.01 5.87
N GLU A 110 5.77 7.02 5.13
CA GLU A 110 5.04 8.27 4.90
C GLU A 110 3.66 8.01 4.26
N LEU A 111 3.63 7.10 3.29
CA LEU A 111 2.39 6.67 2.62
C LEU A 111 1.58 5.67 3.45
N LYS A 112 2.00 5.37 4.68
CA LYS A 112 1.28 4.47 5.59
C LYS A 112 1.12 3.02 5.10
N PHE A 113 1.92 2.55 4.14
CA PHE A 113 1.89 1.14 3.76
C PHE A 113 2.62 0.24 4.75
N ILE A 114 3.59 0.80 5.46
CA ILE A 114 4.35 0.14 6.51
C ILE A 114 4.49 1.05 7.73
N ASP A 115 4.84 0.46 8.88
CA ASP A 115 5.43 1.20 9.99
C ASP A 115 6.82 0.63 10.33
N LEU A 116 7.72 1.50 10.77
CA LEU A 116 9.11 1.18 11.09
C LEU A 116 9.39 1.44 12.55
N ARG A 117 10.11 0.52 13.19
CA ARG A 117 10.54 0.67 14.58
C ARG A 117 12.02 0.31 14.73
N PRO A 118 12.70 0.89 15.72
CA PRO A 118 14.07 0.52 16.02
C PRO A 118 14.20 -0.97 16.35
N GLY A 119 15.34 -1.55 15.98
CA GLY A 119 15.70 -2.92 16.27
C GLY A 119 17.22 -3.05 16.46
N LYS A 120 17.72 -4.27 16.50
CA LYS A 120 19.17 -4.52 16.68
C LYS A 120 20.03 -3.92 15.57
N SER A 121 19.50 -3.83 14.36
CA SER A 121 20.18 -3.29 13.17
C SER A 121 20.04 -1.77 13.00
N GLY A 122 19.42 -1.08 13.95
CA GLY A 122 19.29 0.38 13.91
C GLY A 122 17.85 0.91 13.91
N PRO A 123 17.64 2.17 13.49
CA PRO A 123 16.32 2.84 13.58
C PRO A 123 15.22 2.18 12.76
N MET A 124 15.56 1.44 11.71
CA MET A 124 14.64 0.71 10.83
C MET A 124 14.83 -0.81 10.99
N GLY A 125 15.08 -1.29 12.21
CA GLY A 125 15.37 -2.71 12.46
C GLY A 125 14.15 -3.62 12.39
N ASN A 126 12.95 -3.08 12.47
CA ASN A 126 11.69 -3.82 12.42
C ASN A 126 10.68 -3.09 11.52
N ALA A 127 9.88 -3.86 10.80
CA ALA A 127 8.79 -3.34 9.99
C ALA A 127 7.52 -4.17 10.17
N ILE A 128 6.37 -3.51 10.10
CA ILE A 128 5.09 -4.16 9.86
C ILE A 128 4.50 -3.66 8.55
N ILE A 129 3.73 -4.51 7.89
CA ILE A 129 3.01 -4.17 6.66
C ILE A 129 1.55 -4.04 7.00
N TRP A 130 0.99 -2.86 6.74
CA TRP A 130 -0.46 -2.63 6.88
C TRP A 130 -1.21 -3.25 5.71
N ASN A 131 -2.50 -3.54 5.89
CA ASN A 131 -3.34 -4.01 4.80
C ASN A 131 -3.38 -2.98 3.65
N PRO A 132 -2.80 -3.28 2.48
CA PRO A 132 -2.65 -2.31 1.41
C PRO A 132 -3.99 -1.86 0.81
N HIS A 133 -5.03 -2.71 0.84
CA HIS A 133 -6.36 -2.34 0.38
C HIS A 133 -6.95 -1.24 1.28
N PHE A 134 -6.81 -1.37 2.60
CA PHE A 134 -7.27 -0.36 3.55
C PHE A 134 -6.51 0.96 3.37
N ILE A 135 -5.20 0.90 3.19
CA ILE A 135 -4.38 2.09 2.97
C ILE A 135 -4.77 2.79 1.66
N LEU A 136 -4.98 2.05 0.57
CA LEU A 136 -5.40 2.65 -0.71
C LEU A 136 -6.81 3.23 -0.66
N ARG A 137 -7.73 2.61 0.07
CA ARG A 137 -9.06 3.18 0.32
C ARG A 137 -8.97 4.50 1.10
N TRP A 138 -8.13 4.55 2.11
CA TRP A 138 -7.86 5.78 2.85
C TRP A 138 -7.28 6.86 1.95
N HIS A 139 -6.23 6.56 1.17
CA HIS A 139 -5.65 7.50 0.21
C HIS A 139 -6.68 8.02 -0.81
N HIS A 140 -7.57 7.15 -1.28
CA HIS A 140 -8.66 7.56 -2.18
C HIS A 140 -9.63 8.51 -1.48
N SER A 141 -10.00 8.26 -0.22
CA SER A 141 -10.93 9.10 0.53
C SER A 141 -10.40 10.51 0.77
N ILE A 142 -9.10 10.65 1.01
CA ILE A 142 -8.44 11.95 1.20
C ILE A 142 -7.87 12.56 -0.09
N ARG A 143 -8.14 11.92 -1.25
CA ARG A 143 -7.71 12.37 -2.58
C ARG A 143 -6.21 12.61 -2.69
N THR A 144 -5.40 11.67 -2.19
CA THR A 144 -3.94 11.77 -2.22
C THR A 144 -3.44 11.98 -3.66
N PRO A 145 -2.58 12.98 -3.90
CA PRO A 145 -1.98 13.21 -5.21
C PRO A 145 -1.23 12.00 -5.75
N GLY A 146 -1.38 11.73 -7.05
CA GLY A 146 -0.76 10.57 -7.72
C GLY A 146 -1.63 9.32 -7.74
N LEU A 147 -2.61 9.18 -6.86
CA LEU A 147 -3.63 8.13 -6.96
C LEU A 147 -4.69 8.55 -7.99
N THR A 148 -4.64 7.96 -9.18
CA THR A 148 -5.62 8.27 -10.23
C THR A 148 -6.92 7.50 -10.02
N GLN A 149 -8.05 8.11 -10.41
CA GLN A 149 -9.36 7.47 -10.35
C GLN A 149 -9.39 6.17 -11.18
N GLY A 150 -8.73 6.16 -12.35
CA GLY A 150 -8.70 4.98 -13.22
C GLY A 150 -7.93 3.80 -12.59
N SER A 151 -6.77 4.06 -11.99
CA SER A 151 -6.00 2.99 -11.32
C SER A 151 -6.72 2.46 -10.08
N TYR A 152 -7.41 3.33 -9.33
CA TYR A 152 -8.20 2.90 -8.19
C TYR A 152 -9.43 2.09 -8.61
N ALA A 153 -10.16 2.51 -9.65
CA ALA A 153 -11.31 1.78 -10.20
C ALA A 153 -10.89 0.37 -10.66
N ALA A 154 -9.79 0.25 -11.41
CA ALA A 154 -9.26 -1.04 -11.84
C ALA A 154 -8.92 -1.97 -10.67
N LEU A 155 -8.39 -1.42 -9.57
CA LEU A 155 -8.14 -2.20 -8.34
C LEU A 155 -9.44 -2.69 -7.72
N VAL A 156 -10.48 -1.84 -7.64
CA VAL A 156 -11.79 -2.20 -7.07
C VAL A 156 -12.45 -3.29 -7.92
N GLU A 157 -12.47 -3.13 -9.24
CA GLU A 157 -13.04 -4.12 -10.17
C GLU A 157 -12.35 -5.49 -10.03
N THR A 158 -11.02 -5.49 -10.06
CA THR A 158 -10.25 -6.73 -9.87
C THR A 158 -10.49 -7.35 -8.48
N ALA A 159 -10.59 -6.53 -7.45
CA ALA A 159 -10.88 -7.01 -6.10
C ALA A 159 -12.27 -7.66 -6.01
N LEU A 160 -13.28 -7.07 -6.67
CA LEU A 160 -14.62 -7.64 -6.79
C LEU A 160 -14.60 -9.01 -7.48
N GLU A 161 -13.96 -9.12 -8.63
CA GLU A 161 -13.81 -10.36 -9.40
C GLU A 161 -13.14 -11.47 -8.58
N LEU A 162 -12.15 -11.11 -7.78
CA LEU A 162 -11.41 -12.04 -6.92
C LEU A 162 -12.08 -12.33 -5.58
N GLY A 163 -13.16 -11.63 -5.24
CA GLY A 163 -13.85 -11.76 -3.96
C GLY A 163 -13.06 -11.20 -2.78
N VAL A 164 -12.26 -10.15 -3.00
CA VAL A 164 -11.50 -9.45 -1.95
C VAL A 164 -12.44 -8.48 -1.21
N ASN A 165 -12.88 -8.87 -0.02
CA ASN A 165 -13.85 -8.10 0.77
C ASN A 165 -13.30 -6.79 1.34
N ASP A 166 -11.99 -6.67 1.52
CA ASP A 166 -11.34 -5.49 2.10
C ASP A 166 -11.62 -4.18 1.34
N MET A 167 -11.88 -4.31 0.03
CA MET A 167 -12.25 -3.16 -0.81
C MET A 167 -13.73 -2.78 -0.71
N LEU A 168 -14.56 -3.59 -0.06
CA LEU A 168 -16.03 -3.49 -0.05
C LEU A 168 -16.63 -3.16 1.32
N VAL A 169 -15.80 -3.03 2.36
CA VAL A 169 -16.32 -2.66 3.69
C VAL A 169 -16.92 -1.25 3.68
N ASP A 170 -18.03 -1.05 4.40
CA ASP A 170 -18.79 0.21 4.38
C ASP A 170 -18.09 1.38 5.09
N TRP A 171 -17.10 1.09 5.91
CA TRP A 171 -16.32 2.11 6.62
C TRP A 171 -15.01 2.42 5.89
N VAL A 172 -14.53 3.66 6.02
CA VAL A 172 -13.21 4.06 5.50
C VAL A 172 -12.17 3.81 6.59
N PRO A 173 -11.20 2.91 6.35
CA PRO A 173 -10.13 2.69 7.33
C PRO A 173 -9.27 3.95 7.46
N VAL A 174 -8.86 4.24 8.68
CA VAL A 174 -7.89 5.30 8.97
C VAL A 174 -6.61 4.62 9.47
N PRO A 175 -5.44 4.94 8.89
CA PRO A 175 -4.19 4.35 9.34
C PRO A 175 -3.94 4.65 10.82
N PRO A 176 -3.37 3.70 11.58
CA PRO A 176 -2.90 3.96 12.93
C PRO A 176 -1.95 5.17 12.93
N ASP A 177 -1.98 5.96 14.01
CA ASP A 177 -1.16 7.16 14.20
C ASP A 177 -1.38 8.29 13.15
N TYR A 178 -2.46 8.24 12.37
CA TYR A 178 -2.85 9.37 11.53
C TYR A 178 -3.49 10.47 12.40
N VAL A 179 -2.84 11.61 12.45
CA VAL A 179 -3.40 12.83 13.02
C VAL A 179 -3.91 13.69 11.87
N PRO A 180 -5.23 13.90 11.75
CA PRO A 180 -5.74 14.79 10.70
C PRO A 180 -5.17 16.21 10.90
N PRO A 181 -4.89 16.92 9.80
CA PRO A 181 -4.45 18.32 9.90
C PRO A 181 -5.49 19.10 10.69
N ALA A 182 -5.01 19.96 11.60
CA ALA A 182 -5.90 20.82 12.38
C ALA A 182 -6.81 21.61 11.43
N VAL A 183 -8.10 21.51 11.64
CA VAL A 183 -9.07 22.30 10.89
C VAL A 183 -8.79 23.76 11.24
N VAL A 184 -8.20 24.50 10.29
CA VAL A 184 -8.06 25.95 10.42
C VAL A 184 -9.47 26.51 10.30
N VAL A 185 -10.12 26.73 11.43
CA VAL A 185 -11.39 27.46 11.48
C VAL A 185 -11.06 28.90 11.04
N PRO A 186 -11.61 29.39 9.93
CA PRO A 186 -11.37 30.78 9.54
C PRO A 186 -11.83 31.70 10.70
N PRO A 187 -11.11 32.79 10.98
CA PRO A 187 -11.53 33.72 12.01
C PRO A 187 -12.97 34.17 11.76
N PRO A 188 -13.78 34.35 12.78
CA PRO A 188 -15.13 34.85 12.61
C PRO A 188 -15.11 36.18 11.84
N PRO A 189 -16.10 36.43 10.96
CA PRO A 189 -16.18 37.67 10.23
C PRO A 189 -16.19 38.85 11.21
N PRO A 190 -15.56 39.98 10.89
CA PRO A 190 -15.59 41.17 11.76
C PRO A 190 -17.04 41.56 12.01
N PRO A 191 -17.35 42.01 13.21
CA PRO A 191 -18.69 42.46 13.56
C PRO A 191 -19.14 43.57 12.58
N PRO A 192 -20.43 43.63 12.24
CA PRO A 192 -20.93 44.65 11.36
C PRO A 192 -20.70 46.05 11.98
N PRO A 193 -20.38 47.09 11.19
CA PRO A 193 -20.18 48.44 11.71
C PRO A 193 -21.44 48.90 12.46
N VAL A 194 -21.20 49.40 13.69
CA VAL A 194 -22.29 49.93 14.53
C VAL A 194 -22.89 51.16 13.87
N PRO A 195 -24.20 51.19 13.54
CA PRO A 195 -24.80 52.37 12.98
C PRO A 195 -24.87 53.47 14.06
N GLY A 196 -24.25 54.59 13.85
CA GLY A 196 -24.49 55.82 14.59
C GLY A 196 -23.42 56.27 15.60
N ALA A 197 -22.27 56.72 15.09
CA ALA A 197 -21.55 57.79 15.71
C ALA A 197 -21.57 59.00 14.78
N GLN A 198 -22.68 59.75 14.83
CA GLN A 198 -22.70 61.08 14.24
C GLN A 198 -21.78 61.93 15.09
N THR A 199 -20.64 62.32 14.55
CA THR A 199 -19.85 63.43 15.03
C THR A 199 -20.61 64.71 14.81
N GLY A 200 -21.25 65.19 15.89
CA GLY A 200 -21.80 66.54 15.90
C GLY A 200 -20.68 67.55 15.78
N THR A 201 -20.55 68.16 14.61
CA THR A 201 -19.85 69.42 14.41
C THR A 201 -20.73 70.51 15.04
N GLY A 202 -20.35 70.95 16.22
CA GLY A 202 -20.87 72.19 16.82
C GLY A 202 -20.14 73.35 16.25
N ASP A 203 -20.85 74.17 15.50
CA ASP A 203 -20.53 75.57 15.19
C ASP A 203 -20.66 76.41 16.46
N ALA A 204 -19.64 77.22 16.76
CA ALA A 204 -19.73 78.55 17.37
C ALA A 204 -18.36 79.25 17.26
#